data_efcbac8d1a00420ab8f9c62d71fa659a
#
_entry.id   efcbac8d1a00420ab8f9c62d71fa659a
#
_cell.length_a   1.000
_cell.length_b   1.000
_cell.length_c   1.000
_cell.angle_alpha   90.00
_cell.angle_beta   90.00
_cell.angle_gamma   90.00
#
_symmetry.space_group_name_H-M   'P 1'
#
loop_
_entity.id
_entity.type
_entity.pdbx_description
1 polymer ?
#
loop_
_entity_poly.entity_id
_entity_poly.type
_entity_poly.pdbx_seq_one_letter_code
_entity_poly.pdbx_strand_id
1 'polypeptide(L)'
;NYAAVKKAKIGEEKLERMVRDSLLKIDGIVDVYFRRELTNKKTANRPYLGQFQRSYYAPRGEDFQVRFCENCLLTTRPTGTTHGTPYKYDTHIPVVFMGWGLKPARVNREIHSVDVAPTLAKILGLKYPKTVDGAPLKEVSK
;
A
#
# COMPACT_ATOMS: atom_id res chain seq x y z
N ASN A 1 16.23 -18.14 -1.30
CA ASN A 1 17.22 -18.91 -0.52
C ASN A 1 18.54 -18.09 -0.39
N TYR A 2 18.66 -17.31 0.69
CA TYR A 2 19.81 -16.46 0.96
C TYR A 2 21.15 -17.21 1.05
N ALA A 3 21.14 -18.45 1.54
CA ALA A 3 22.35 -19.28 1.61
C ALA A 3 22.91 -19.57 0.20
N ALA A 4 22.03 -19.85 -0.76
CA ALA A 4 22.43 -20.07 -2.16
C ALA A 4 22.99 -18.79 -2.78
N VAL A 5 22.36 -17.63 -2.55
CA VAL A 5 22.84 -16.32 -3.01
C VAL A 5 24.23 -16.01 -2.45
N LYS A 6 24.44 -16.22 -1.16
CA LYS A 6 25.72 -16.03 -0.49
C LYS A 6 26.80 -16.96 -1.06
N LYS A 7 26.46 -18.24 -1.25
CA LYS A 7 27.38 -19.23 -1.85
C LYS A 7 27.78 -18.84 -3.30
N ALA A 8 26.83 -18.32 -4.07
CA ALA A 8 27.05 -17.85 -5.42
C ALA A 8 27.80 -16.50 -5.50
N LYS A 9 28.05 -15.84 -4.36
CA LYS A 9 28.69 -14.52 -4.26
C LYS A 9 28.02 -13.45 -5.15
N ILE A 10 26.68 -13.52 -5.26
CA ILE A 10 25.89 -12.54 -6.03
C ILE A 10 25.62 -11.34 -5.13
N GLY A 11 26.03 -10.14 -5.57
CA GLY A 11 25.71 -8.89 -4.86
C GLY A 11 24.21 -8.55 -4.97
N GLU A 12 23.69 -7.88 -3.96
CA GLU A 12 22.27 -7.55 -3.82
C GLU A 12 21.69 -6.85 -5.07
N GLU A 13 22.35 -5.81 -5.57
CA GLU A 13 21.89 -5.08 -6.76
C GLU A 13 21.83 -5.95 -8.02
N LYS A 14 22.78 -6.87 -8.17
CA LYS A 14 22.77 -7.81 -9.28
C LYS A 14 21.63 -8.80 -9.15
N LEU A 15 21.37 -9.29 -7.93
CA LEU A 15 20.24 -10.16 -7.63
C LEU A 15 18.90 -9.46 -7.92
N GLU A 16 18.73 -8.23 -7.45
CA GLU A 16 17.52 -7.43 -7.70
C GLU A 16 17.27 -7.25 -9.21
N ARG A 17 18.32 -6.92 -9.98
CA ARG A 17 18.21 -6.83 -11.45
C ARG A 17 17.78 -8.16 -12.08
N MET A 18 18.43 -9.26 -11.72
CA MET A 18 18.10 -10.59 -12.26
C MET A 18 16.65 -10.98 -11.95
N VAL A 19 16.18 -10.73 -10.73
CA VAL A 19 14.81 -11.02 -10.31
C VAL A 19 13.84 -10.11 -11.07
N ARG A 20 14.11 -8.81 -11.16
CA ARG A 20 13.28 -7.85 -11.89
C ARG A 20 13.14 -8.25 -13.36
N ASP A 21 14.26 -8.52 -14.03
CA ASP A 21 14.29 -8.89 -15.46
C ASP A 21 13.53 -10.20 -15.73
N SER A 22 13.56 -11.12 -14.78
CA SER A 22 12.82 -12.38 -14.88
C SER A 22 11.32 -12.18 -14.66
N LEU A 23 10.92 -11.39 -13.67
CA LEU A 23 9.53 -11.13 -13.34
C LEU A 23 8.83 -10.28 -14.40
N LEU A 24 9.52 -9.29 -14.97
CA LEU A 24 8.96 -8.45 -16.03
C LEU A 24 8.71 -9.19 -17.35
N LYS A 25 9.18 -10.43 -17.51
CA LYS A 25 8.82 -11.32 -18.63
C LYS A 25 7.49 -12.03 -18.44
N ILE A 26 6.93 -11.98 -17.25
CA ILE A 26 5.65 -12.60 -16.95
C ILE A 26 4.55 -11.62 -17.33
N ASP A 27 3.62 -12.06 -18.18
CA ASP A 27 2.48 -11.26 -18.62
C ASP A 27 1.69 -10.75 -17.40
N GLY A 28 1.38 -9.47 -17.43
CA GLY A 28 0.64 -8.81 -16.37
C GLY A 28 1.50 -8.21 -15.26
N ILE A 29 2.79 -8.55 -15.14
CA ILE A 29 3.69 -7.86 -14.21
C ILE A 29 4.32 -6.66 -14.92
N VAL A 30 4.13 -5.47 -14.36
CA VAL A 30 4.59 -4.21 -14.97
C VAL A 30 5.65 -3.49 -14.13
N ASP A 31 5.83 -3.89 -12.88
CA ASP A 31 6.90 -3.36 -12.03
C ASP A 31 7.22 -4.28 -10.84
N VAL A 32 8.40 -4.09 -10.25
CA VAL A 32 8.87 -4.80 -9.05
C VAL A 32 9.54 -3.81 -8.12
N TYR A 33 9.12 -3.78 -6.86
CA TYR A 33 9.68 -2.91 -5.82
C TYR A 33 10.38 -3.79 -4.78
N PHE A 34 11.67 -3.59 -4.60
CA PHE A 34 12.47 -4.35 -3.64
C PHE A 34 12.43 -3.74 -2.24
N ARG A 35 12.71 -4.57 -1.22
CA ARG A 35 12.74 -4.16 0.20
C ARG A 35 13.52 -2.86 0.40
N ARG A 36 14.65 -2.69 -0.26
CA ARG A 36 15.48 -1.47 -0.20
C ARG A 36 14.72 -0.23 -0.67
N GLU A 37 13.92 -0.34 -1.73
CA GLU A 37 13.07 0.75 -2.23
C GLU A 37 11.86 0.97 -1.32
N LEU A 38 11.25 -0.10 -0.83
CA LEU A 38 10.06 -0.07 0.03
C LEU A 38 10.33 0.56 1.41
N THR A 39 11.54 0.40 1.95
CA THR A 39 11.92 0.95 3.26
C THR A 39 12.55 2.33 3.19
N ASN A 40 13.07 2.75 2.03
CA ASN A 40 13.75 4.04 1.87
C ASN A 40 12.81 5.10 1.28
N LYS A 41 12.23 5.93 2.13
CA LYS A 41 11.35 7.04 1.72
C LYS A 41 12.01 8.11 0.85
N LYS A 42 13.34 8.08 0.69
CA LYS A 42 14.11 9.00 -0.16
C LYS A 42 14.38 8.45 -1.57
N THR A 43 13.90 7.25 -1.88
CA THR A 43 14.11 6.64 -3.20
C THR A 43 13.39 7.41 -4.30
N ALA A 44 13.95 7.28 -5.50
CA ALA A 44 13.50 7.96 -6.70
C ALA A 44 11.99 7.84 -6.91
N ASN A 45 11.42 8.90 -7.49
CA ASN A 45 10.00 8.98 -7.81
C ASN A 45 9.64 7.95 -8.91
N ARG A 46 9.29 6.75 -8.48
CA ARG A 46 8.77 5.69 -9.35
C ARG A 46 7.24 5.64 -9.24
N PRO A 47 6.54 5.35 -10.33
CA PRO A 47 5.09 5.24 -10.31
C PRO A 47 4.60 4.31 -9.19
N TYR A 48 3.65 4.78 -8.39
CA TYR A 48 3.01 4.05 -7.29
C TYR A 48 3.90 3.59 -6.13
N LEU A 49 5.22 3.78 -6.17
CA LEU A 49 6.13 3.36 -5.09
C LEU A 49 5.69 3.87 -3.71
N GLY A 50 5.18 5.10 -3.63
CA GLY A 50 4.69 5.69 -2.38
C GLY A 50 3.52 4.92 -1.75
N GLN A 51 2.61 4.33 -2.54
CA GLN A 51 1.53 3.49 -2.02
C GLN A 51 2.09 2.19 -1.44
N PHE A 52 2.99 1.53 -2.18
CA PHE A 52 3.67 0.32 -1.72
C PHE A 52 4.48 0.56 -0.44
N GLN A 53 5.20 1.69 -0.35
CA GLN A 53 5.94 2.07 0.87
C GLN A 53 5.03 2.28 2.09
N ARG A 54 3.84 2.85 1.91
CA ARG A 54 2.87 3.05 3.00
C ARG A 54 2.24 1.76 3.49
N SER A 55 2.09 0.77 2.63
CA SER A 55 1.55 -0.55 2.99
C SER A 55 2.61 -1.54 3.47
N TYR A 56 3.89 -1.21 3.33
CA TYR A 56 4.99 -2.12 3.64
C TYR A 56 5.45 -2.03 5.10
N TYR A 57 5.47 -3.17 5.78
CA TYR A 57 6.00 -3.30 7.14
C TYR A 57 7.21 -4.24 7.16
N ALA A 58 8.41 -3.67 7.19
CA ALA A 58 9.67 -4.39 7.02
C ALA A 58 9.88 -5.64 7.90
N PRO A 59 9.47 -5.68 9.19
CA PRO A 59 9.65 -6.86 10.03
C PRO A 59 8.88 -8.11 9.57
N ARG A 60 7.83 -7.95 8.75
CA ARG A 60 6.99 -9.03 8.22
C ARG A 60 6.81 -8.97 6.71
N GLY A 61 7.48 -8.02 6.06
CA GLY A 61 7.37 -7.80 4.62
C GLY A 61 8.27 -8.74 3.82
N GLU A 62 7.87 -8.99 2.61
CA GLU A 62 8.59 -9.76 1.61
C GLU A 62 9.87 -9.05 1.14
N ASP A 63 10.72 -9.75 0.40
CA ASP A 63 11.94 -9.15 -0.19
C ASP A 63 11.62 -8.21 -1.35
N PHE A 64 10.48 -8.42 -2.00
CA PHE A 64 9.98 -7.55 -3.07
C PHE A 64 8.45 -7.66 -3.19
N GLN A 65 7.84 -6.63 -3.79
CA GLN A 65 6.43 -6.62 -4.17
C GLN A 65 6.31 -6.37 -5.67
N VAL A 66 5.35 -7.02 -6.32
CA VAL A 66 5.07 -6.86 -7.74
C VAL A 66 3.88 -5.92 -7.95
N ARG A 67 3.93 -5.11 -9.00
CA ARG A 67 2.79 -4.36 -9.49
C ARG A 67 2.27 -5.02 -10.76
N PHE A 68 1.01 -5.40 -10.72
CA PHE A 68 0.31 -5.90 -11.90
C PHE A 68 -0.17 -4.75 -12.79
N CYS A 69 -0.44 -5.05 -14.06
CA CYS A 69 -1.02 -4.10 -14.98
C CYS A 69 -2.42 -3.65 -14.53
N GLU A 70 -2.85 -2.50 -15.03
CA GLU A 70 -4.19 -1.98 -14.77
C GLU A 70 -5.25 -2.94 -15.31
N ASN A 71 -6.30 -3.20 -14.51
CA ASN A 71 -7.36 -4.18 -14.81
C ASN A 71 -6.88 -5.62 -14.97
N CYS A 72 -5.68 -5.96 -14.49
CA CYS A 72 -5.17 -7.32 -14.47
C CYS A 72 -5.55 -8.04 -13.18
N LEU A 73 -5.92 -9.31 -13.34
CA LEU A 73 -6.19 -10.21 -12.23
C LEU A 73 -5.36 -11.48 -12.38
N LEU A 74 -4.49 -11.74 -11.41
CA LEU A 74 -3.77 -13.02 -11.34
C LEU A 74 -4.69 -14.07 -10.73
N THR A 75 -5.20 -14.97 -11.57
CA THR A 75 -6.12 -16.04 -11.15
C THR A 75 -6.04 -17.23 -12.07
N THR A 76 -6.33 -18.41 -11.53
CA THR A 76 -6.55 -19.65 -12.30
C THR A 76 -8.02 -19.85 -12.68
N ARG A 77 -8.92 -18.95 -12.24
CA ARG A 77 -10.36 -18.99 -12.53
C ARG A 77 -10.67 -18.17 -13.78
N PRO A 78 -11.69 -18.53 -14.57
CA PRO A 78 -12.07 -17.78 -15.78
C PRO A 78 -12.66 -16.41 -15.48
N THR A 79 -13.16 -16.18 -14.27
CA THR A 79 -13.74 -14.91 -13.81
C THR A 79 -13.39 -14.67 -12.35
N GLY A 80 -13.43 -13.41 -11.92
CA GLY A 80 -13.20 -13.04 -10.52
C GLY A 80 -13.09 -11.54 -10.33
N THR A 81 -13.02 -11.15 -9.07
CA THR A 81 -12.71 -9.80 -8.63
C THR A 81 -11.63 -9.84 -7.57
N THR A 82 -10.83 -8.81 -7.48
CA THR A 82 -9.82 -8.64 -6.44
C THR A 82 -9.72 -7.16 -6.07
N HIS A 83 -8.92 -6.87 -5.07
CA HIS A 83 -8.59 -5.52 -4.61
C HIS A 83 -7.10 -5.47 -4.21
N GLY A 84 -6.63 -4.26 -3.84
CA GLY A 84 -5.26 -4.07 -3.36
C GLY A 84 -4.29 -3.59 -4.42
N THR A 85 -4.78 -3.15 -5.58
CA THR A 85 -3.97 -2.49 -6.59
C THR A 85 -3.78 -1.01 -6.25
N PRO A 86 -2.74 -0.33 -6.79
CA PRO A 86 -2.52 1.09 -6.54
C PRO A 86 -3.36 2.00 -7.45
N TYR A 87 -4.23 1.44 -8.28
CA TYR A 87 -5.01 2.17 -9.29
C TYR A 87 -6.27 2.83 -8.71
N LYS A 88 -6.79 3.85 -9.39
CA LYS A 88 -7.90 4.66 -8.90
C LYS A 88 -9.15 3.86 -8.51
N TYR A 89 -9.46 2.81 -9.26
CA TYR A 89 -10.64 1.98 -8.98
C TYR A 89 -10.55 1.22 -7.65
N ASP A 90 -9.34 0.99 -7.13
CA ASP A 90 -9.12 0.36 -5.83
C ASP A 90 -8.82 1.38 -4.72
N THR A 91 -8.26 2.54 -5.07
CA THR A 91 -7.82 3.54 -4.09
C THR A 91 -8.84 4.64 -3.84
N HIS A 92 -9.76 4.88 -4.78
CA HIS A 92 -10.80 5.88 -4.63
C HIS A 92 -12.09 5.27 -4.07
N ILE A 93 -12.13 5.12 -2.76
CA ILE A 93 -13.23 4.51 -2.02
C ILE A 93 -13.97 5.55 -1.15
N PRO A 94 -15.30 5.40 -0.94
CA PRO A 94 -16.05 6.25 -0.02
C PRO A 94 -15.73 5.89 1.44
N VAL A 95 -15.77 6.90 2.31
CA VAL A 95 -15.77 6.72 3.76
C VAL A 95 -17.09 7.27 4.31
N VAL A 96 -17.81 6.44 5.06
CA VAL A 96 -19.10 6.80 5.63
C VAL A 96 -19.05 6.66 7.15
N PHE A 97 -19.42 7.73 7.85
CA PHE A 97 -19.62 7.72 9.30
C PHE A 97 -21.10 7.87 9.60
N MET A 98 -21.62 6.96 10.45
CA MET A 98 -22.98 7.02 10.95
C MET A 98 -22.96 6.81 12.46
N GLY A 99 -23.65 7.67 13.19
CA GLY A 99 -23.75 7.51 14.65
C GLY A 99 -24.44 8.67 15.32
N TRP A 100 -24.73 8.51 16.62
CA TRP A 100 -25.35 9.52 17.43
C TRP A 100 -24.51 10.80 17.51
N GLY A 101 -25.14 11.95 17.32
CA GLY A 101 -24.47 13.26 17.35
C GLY A 101 -23.81 13.67 16.04
N LEU A 102 -23.79 12.82 15.03
CA LEU A 102 -23.33 13.20 13.69
C LEU A 102 -24.46 13.83 12.90
N LYS A 103 -24.18 14.98 12.27
CA LYS A 103 -25.13 15.63 11.37
C LYS A 103 -24.97 15.09 9.96
N PRO A 104 -26.07 14.89 9.18
CA PRO A 104 -25.97 14.53 7.78
C PRO A 104 -25.15 15.58 7.01
N ALA A 105 -24.12 15.11 6.29
CA ALA A 105 -23.28 15.96 5.45
C ALA A 105 -22.66 15.12 4.32
N ARG A 106 -22.33 15.76 3.22
CA ARG A 106 -21.52 15.19 2.14
C ARG A 106 -20.29 16.08 1.92
N VAL A 107 -19.11 15.47 2.01
CA VAL A 107 -17.82 16.15 1.92
C VAL A 107 -17.05 15.58 0.74
N ASN A 108 -16.66 16.45 -0.20
CA ASN A 108 -15.99 16.07 -1.45
C ASN A 108 -14.51 16.48 -1.42
N ARG A 109 -13.78 16.10 -0.38
CA ARG A 109 -12.32 16.25 -0.35
C ARG A 109 -11.65 14.90 -0.21
N GLU A 110 -10.44 14.80 -0.68
CA GLU A 110 -9.61 13.62 -0.47
C GLU A 110 -9.22 13.47 1.00
N ILE A 111 -9.34 12.25 1.50
CA ILE A 111 -8.88 11.81 2.81
C ILE A 111 -8.16 10.48 2.65
N HIS A 112 -7.47 10.04 3.69
CA HIS A 112 -6.77 8.76 3.66
C HIS A 112 -7.38 7.78 4.66
N SER A 113 -7.32 6.49 4.36
CA SER A 113 -7.83 5.43 5.26
C SER A 113 -7.21 5.47 6.66
N VAL A 114 -5.98 5.95 6.77
CA VAL A 114 -5.29 6.16 8.06
C VAL A 114 -5.96 7.22 8.95
N ASP A 115 -6.81 8.08 8.39
CA ASP A 115 -7.56 9.12 9.14
C ASP A 115 -8.75 8.54 9.92
N VAL A 116 -9.19 7.33 9.59
CA VAL A 116 -10.38 6.69 10.20
C VAL A 116 -10.15 6.41 11.69
N ALA A 117 -9.04 5.75 12.03
CA ALA A 117 -8.75 5.38 13.41
C ALA A 117 -8.63 6.58 14.37
N PRO A 118 -7.84 7.63 14.08
CA PRO A 118 -7.77 8.81 14.95
C PRO A 118 -9.09 9.59 14.99
N THR A 119 -9.90 9.55 13.93
CA THR A 119 -11.24 10.16 13.92
C THR A 119 -12.17 9.45 14.90
N LEU A 120 -12.23 8.12 14.85
CA LEU A 120 -13.02 7.32 15.80
C LEU A 120 -12.55 7.52 17.24
N ALA A 121 -11.25 7.52 17.48
CA ALA A 121 -10.70 7.76 18.80
C ALA A 121 -11.14 9.13 19.35
N LYS A 122 -11.09 10.18 18.53
CA LYS A 122 -11.55 11.52 18.92
C LYS A 122 -13.05 11.57 19.21
N ILE A 123 -13.90 10.94 18.37
CA ILE A 123 -15.35 10.87 18.58
C ILE A 123 -15.66 10.19 19.93
N LEU A 124 -14.92 9.13 20.26
CA LEU A 124 -15.11 8.32 21.47
C LEU A 124 -14.39 8.89 22.70
N GLY A 125 -13.68 10.01 22.60
CA GLY A 125 -12.88 10.58 23.69
C GLY A 125 -11.69 9.71 24.11
N LEU A 126 -11.19 8.84 23.22
CA LEU A 126 -10.08 7.94 23.48
C LEU A 126 -8.74 8.58 23.11
N LYS A 127 -7.70 8.24 23.88
CA LYS A 127 -6.32 8.57 23.52
C LYS A 127 -5.82 7.57 22.46
N TYR A 128 -5.03 8.05 21.52
CA TYR A 128 -4.35 7.20 20.53
C TYR A 128 -2.84 7.51 20.48
N PRO A 129 -2.00 6.57 20.06
CA PRO A 129 -0.55 6.76 19.99
C PRO A 129 -0.16 7.91 19.05
N LYS A 130 0.90 8.64 19.38
CA LYS A 130 1.46 9.69 18.49
C LYS A 130 2.07 9.14 17.20
N THR A 131 2.24 7.82 17.11
CA THR A 131 2.76 7.09 15.95
C THR A 131 1.70 6.83 14.88
N VAL A 132 0.45 7.28 15.07
CA VAL A 132 -0.60 7.19 14.06
C VAL A 132 -0.30 8.19 12.94
N ASP A 133 -0.29 7.70 11.70
CA ASP A 133 0.03 8.52 10.52
C ASP A 133 -1.10 9.46 10.10
N GLY A 134 -2.34 9.17 10.47
CA GLY A 134 -3.53 9.93 10.11
C GLY A 134 -3.89 11.05 11.07
N ALA A 135 -4.83 11.88 10.68
CA ALA A 135 -5.39 12.98 11.48
C ALA A 135 -6.92 12.87 11.59
N PRO A 136 -7.52 13.30 12.74
CA PRO A 136 -8.98 13.31 12.86
C PRO A 136 -9.66 14.18 11.83
N LEU A 137 -10.70 13.66 11.20
CA LEU A 137 -11.52 14.39 10.23
C LEU A 137 -12.32 15.47 10.93
N LYS A 138 -12.17 16.73 10.49
CA LYS A 138 -12.80 17.91 11.12
C LYS A 138 -14.34 17.85 11.06
N GLU A 139 -14.86 17.23 10.02
CA GLU A 139 -16.29 17.20 9.70
C GLU A 139 -17.09 16.28 10.63
N VAL A 140 -16.45 15.30 11.22
CA VAL A 140 -17.08 14.31 12.10
C VAL A 140 -16.57 14.34 13.53
N SER A 141 -15.45 15.01 13.78
CA SER A 141 -14.85 15.13 15.12
C SER A 141 -15.18 16.51 15.71
N LYS A 142 -16.06 16.54 16.71
CA LYS A 142 -16.30 17.74 17.53
C LYS A 142 -15.13 18.06 18.43
#